data_b5d8948cd455c4858ecb6620ffe3e22c
#
_entry.id   b5d8948cd455c4858ecb6620ffe3e22c
#
_cell.length_a   1.000
_cell.length_b   1.000
_cell.length_c   1.000
_cell.angle_alpha   90.00
_cell.angle_beta   90.00
_cell.angle_gamma   90.00
#
_symmetry.space_group_name_H-M   'P 1'
#
loop_
_entity.id
_entity.type
_entity.pdbx_description
1 polymer ?
#
loop_
_entity_poly.entity_id
_entity_poly.type
_entity_poly.pdbx_seq_one_letter_code
_entity_poly.pdbx_strand_id
1 'polypeptide(L)'
;EAEPRIKVSNDSIKTINPGYKKVYRFYDKETGYALGDVIALADEKIATDKFTLVHPTETWKKTELENYDVRELQVPIFENGELVYTDPAIREKQAYCEEEFETLYPEVTRIRMPHEYYVDLTDKLRELKSELIALHGGNATGERPVMKVKK
;
A
#
# COMPACT_ATOMS: atom_id res chain seq x y z
N GLU A 1 10.80 3.01 -19.47
CA GLU A 1 9.96 2.94 -18.24
C GLU A 1 8.67 3.71 -18.44
N ALA A 2 7.56 3.17 -17.93
CA ALA A 2 6.28 3.85 -18.02
C ALA A 2 6.21 4.98 -16.98
N GLU A 3 5.82 6.18 -17.43
CA GLU A 3 5.60 7.29 -16.49
C GLU A 3 4.44 6.98 -15.53
N PRO A 4 4.53 7.37 -14.24
CA PRO A 4 3.43 7.22 -13.31
C PRO A 4 2.20 8.01 -13.80
N ARG A 5 1.04 7.36 -13.83
CA ARG A 5 -0.24 7.96 -14.22
C ARG A 5 -1.21 7.92 -13.06
N ILE A 6 -2.07 8.92 -12.97
CA ILE A 6 -3.12 8.99 -11.96
C ILE A 6 -4.49 9.19 -12.62
N LYS A 7 -5.51 8.52 -12.05
CA LYS A 7 -6.91 8.84 -12.32
C LYS A 7 -7.44 9.67 -11.16
N VAL A 8 -7.73 10.92 -11.41
CA VAL A 8 -8.35 11.82 -10.43
C VAL A 8 -9.88 11.73 -10.56
N SER A 9 -10.57 11.69 -9.44
CA SER A 9 -12.04 11.66 -9.35
C SER A 9 -12.51 12.68 -8.31
N ASN A 10 -13.73 13.20 -8.49
CA ASN A 10 -14.40 14.01 -7.46
C ASN A 10 -14.73 13.18 -6.20
N ASP A 11 -14.80 11.86 -6.35
CA ASP A 11 -14.91 10.92 -5.25
C ASP A 11 -13.48 10.47 -4.87
N SER A 12 -13.03 10.84 -3.68
CA SER A 12 -11.69 10.56 -3.19
C SER A 12 -11.36 9.06 -3.15
N ILE A 13 -12.36 8.21 -2.90
CA ILE A 13 -12.21 6.75 -2.85
C ILE A 13 -11.81 6.20 -4.23
N LYS A 14 -12.23 6.85 -5.33
CA LYS A 14 -11.91 6.44 -6.70
C LYS A 14 -10.56 6.97 -7.22
N THR A 15 -9.88 7.80 -6.43
CA THR A 15 -8.55 8.30 -6.79
C THR A 15 -7.51 7.23 -6.47
N ILE A 16 -6.86 6.70 -7.51
CA ILE A 16 -5.88 5.60 -7.38
C ILE A 16 -4.54 6.10 -6.84
N ASN A 17 -3.74 5.18 -6.31
CA ASN A 17 -2.34 5.43 -5.99
C ASN A 17 -1.47 5.20 -7.24
N PRO A 18 -0.65 6.18 -7.66
CA PRO A 18 0.15 6.10 -8.89
C PRO A 18 1.39 5.22 -8.75
N GLY A 19 2.04 4.93 -9.87
CA GLY A 19 3.34 4.29 -9.94
C GLY A 19 3.33 2.76 -9.80
N TYR A 20 4.50 2.15 -9.99
CA TYR A 20 4.74 0.74 -9.72
C TYR A 20 4.97 0.55 -8.22
N LYS A 21 4.17 -0.31 -7.59
CA LYS A 21 4.06 -0.39 -6.13
C LYS A 21 4.25 -1.81 -5.63
N LYS A 22 4.69 -1.89 -4.38
CA LYS A 22 4.75 -3.09 -3.57
C LYS A 22 3.97 -2.90 -2.30
N VAL A 23 3.48 -4.00 -1.72
CA VAL A 23 2.75 -4.00 -0.45
C VAL A 23 3.55 -4.79 0.57
N TYR A 24 3.73 -4.19 1.74
CA TYR A 24 4.46 -4.78 2.85
C TYR A 24 3.56 -4.89 4.06
N ARG A 25 3.59 -6.03 4.74
CA ARG A 25 2.91 -6.28 6.02
C ARG A 25 3.92 -6.32 7.14
N PHE A 26 3.59 -5.64 8.22
CA PHE A 26 4.36 -5.63 9.44
C PHE A 26 3.74 -6.60 10.44
N TYR A 27 4.54 -7.46 11.02
CA TYR A 27 4.14 -8.41 12.05
C TYR A 27 4.89 -8.12 13.34
N ASP A 28 4.17 -8.08 14.44
CA ASP A 28 4.78 -8.01 15.76
C ASP A 28 5.60 -9.27 16.06
N LYS A 29 6.87 -9.11 16.45
CA LYS A 29 7.78 -10.25 16.68
C LYS A 29 7.43 -11.11 17.88
N GLU A 30 6.71 -10.56 18.86
CA GLU A 30 6.37 -11.27 20.09
C GLU A 30 5.08 -12.04 19.93
N THR A 31 4.08 -11.43 19.30
CA THR A 31 2.74 -11.99 19.17
C THR A 31 2.45 -12.64 17.83
N GLY A 32 3.18 -12.27 16.78
CA GLY A 32 2.93 -12.68 15.39
C GLY A 32 1.75 -11.99 14.74
N TYR A 33 1.07 -11.08 15.42
CA TYR A 33 -0.05 -10.34 14.85
C TYR A 33 0.39 -9.31 13.80
N ALA A 34 -0.43 -9.16 12.76
CA ALA A 34 -0.27 -8.13 11.75
C ALA A 34 -0.61 -6.75 12.31
N LEU A 35 0.37 -5.87 12.33
CA LEU A 35 0.26 -4.50 12.86
C LEU A 35 -0.37 -3.53 11.86
N GLY A 36 -0.16 -3.79 10.57
CA GLY A 36 -0.68 -2.99 9.46
C GLY A 36 0.10 -3.24 8.17
N ASP A 37 -0.42 -2.71 7.08
CA ASP A 37 0.18 -2.81 5.75
C ASP A 37 0.66 -1.44 5.26
N VAL A 38 1.70 -1.44 4.43
CA VAL A 38 2.19 -0.24 3.76
C VAL A 38 2.30 -0.49 2.27
N ILE A 39 1.79 0.46 1.49
CA ILE A 39 2.00 0.50 0.04
C ILE A 39 3.15 1.47 -0.24
N ALA A 40 4.19 1.00 -0.90
CA ALA A 40 5.38 1.75 -1.26
C ALA A 40 5.62 1.73 -2.77
N LEU A 41 6.42 2.67 -3.28
CA LEU A 41 6.97 2.52 -4.63
C LEU A 41 7.97 1.35 -4.65
N ALA A 42 8.05 0.64 -5.77
CA ALA A 42 8.83 -0.59 -5.88
C ALA A 42 10.33 -0.41 -5.66
N ASP A 43 10.85 0.82 -5.82
CA ASP A 43 12.24 1.20 -5.60
C ASP A 43 12.53 1.63 -4.14
N GLU A 44 11.51 1.71 -3.29
CA GLU A 44 11.68 2.07 -1.89
C GLU A 44 12.17 0.88 -1.06
N LYS A 45 13.03 1.18 -0.09
CA LYS A 45 13.45 0.23 0.93
C LYS A 45 12.68 0.53 2.22
N ILE A 46 12.00 -0.48 2.72
CA ILE A 46 11.27 -0.37 4.00
C ILE A 46 12.27 -0.58 5.14
N ALA A 47 12.24 0.31 6.12
CA ALA A 47 13.05 0.17 7.34
C ALA A 47 12.63 -1.08 8.12
N THR A 48 13.61 -1.72 8.78
CA THR A 48 13.41 -2.98 9.51
C THR A 48 13.55 -2.83 11.03
N ASP A 49 13.88 -1.63 11.49
CA ASP A 49 14.12 -1.30 12.89
C ASP A 49 13.03 -0.43 13.50
N LYS A 50 12.62 0.61 12.80
CA LYS A 50 11.57 1.53 13.21
C LYS A 50 10.80 2.05 12.00
N PHE A 51 9.47 2.06 12.08
CA PHE A 51 8.59 2.57 11.04
C PHE A 51 7.42 3.33 11.65
N THR A 52 6.94 4.36 10.96
CA THR A 52 5.75 5.11 11.39
C THR A 52 4.62 4.90 10.38
N LEU A 53 3.55 4.26 10.83
CA LEU A 53 2.30 4.22 10.10
C LEU A 53 1.60 5.58 10.24
N VAL A 54 1.09 6.13 9.14
CA VAL A 54 0.36 7.40 9.15
C VAL A 54 -0.98 7.18 8.45
N HIS A 55 -2.07 7.40 9.16
CA HIS A 55 -3.42 7.16 8.64
C HIS A 55 -3.64 7.88 7.28
N PRO A 56 -4.19 7.22 6.27
CA PRO A 56 -4.22 7.75 4.90
C PRO A 56 -5.04 9.02 4.71
N THR A 57 -6.02 9.28 5.58
CA THR A 57 -6.86 10.49 5.55
C THR A 57 -6.64 11.38 6.76
N GLU A 58 -6.47 10.80 7.95
CA GLU A 58 -6.27 11.50 9.21
C GLU A 58 -4.79 11.52 9.58
N THR A 59 -4.00 12.31 8.85
CA THR A 59 -2.52 12.31 8.91
C THR A 59 -1.92 12.67 10.27
N TRP A 60 -2.73 13.15 11.21
CA TRP A 60 -2.31 13.36 12.61
C TRP A 60 -2.31 12.05 13.42
N LYS A 61 -3.03 11.01 12.98
CA LYS A 61 -2.99 9.69 13.59
C LYS A 61 -1.76 8.95 13.08
N LYS A 62 -0.82 8.73 13.98
CA LYS A 62 0.45 8.05 13.70
C LYS A 62 0.64 6.93 14.70
N THR A 63 1.13 5.80 14.21
CA THR A 63 1.53 4.66 15.04
C THR A 63 2.99 4.36 14.77
N GLU A 64 3.83 4.48 15.79
CA GLU A 64 5.23 4.08 15.69
C GLU A 64 5.34 2.58 15.92
N LEU A 65 5.98 1.90 14.98
CA LEU A 65 6.25 0.47 15.02
C LEU A 65 7.72 0.25 15.37
N GLU A 66 7.94 -0.63 16.35
CA GLU A 66 9.24 -1.14 16.76
C GLU A 66 9.11 -2.66 16.96
N ASN A 67 10.22 -3.40 16.95
CA ASN A 67 10.22 -4.85 17.18
C ASN A 67 9.28 -5.66 16.27
N TYR A 68 9.37 -5.41 14.96
CA TYR A 68 8.52 -6.06 13.95
C TYR A 68 9.34 -6.82 12.90
N ASP A 69 8.68 -7.75 12.22
CA ASP A 69 9.13 -8.34 10.97
C ASP A 69 8.33 -7.74 9.80
N VAL A 70 8.97 -7.58 8.65
CA VAL A 70 8.35 -7.07 7.41
C VAL A 70 8.33 -8.15 6.35
N ARG A 71 7.17 -8.36 5.73
CA ARG A 71 7.02 -9.25 4.59
C ARG A 71 6.46 -8.52 3.38
N GLU A 72 7.10 -8.65 2.22
CA GLU A 72 6.51 -8.27 0.94
C GLU A 72 5.40 -9.26 0.59
N LEU A 73 4.19 -8.75 0.32
CA LEU A 73 3.02 -9.60 0.06
C LEU A 73 2.89 -10.03 -1.40
N GLN A 74 3.60 -9.37 -2.30
CA GLN A 74 3.54 -9.67 -3.72
C GLN A 74 4.62 -10.70 -4.08
N VAL A 75 4.25 -11.67 -4.90
CA VAL A 75 5.16 -12.67 -5.44
C VAL A 75 5.26 -12.49 -6.96
N PRO A 76 6.44 -12.70 -7.56
CA PRO A 76 6.57 -12.65 -9.01
C PRO A 76 5.85 -13.82 -9.66
N ILE A 77 5.04 -13.56 -10.69
CA ILE A 77 4.38 -14.58 -11.50
C ILE A 77 5.15 -14.81 -12.80
N PHE A 78 5.61 -13.72 -13.41
CA PHE A 78 6.44 -13.75 -14.61
C PHE A 78 7.70 -12.91 -14.39
N GLU A 79 8.84 -13.46 -14.82
CA GLU A 79 10.12 -12.74 -14.89
C GLU A 79 10.70 -12.89 -16.30
N ASN A 80 11.04 -11.77 -16.93
CA ASN A 80 11.58 -11.74 -18.31
C ASN A 80 10.73 -12.53 -19.33
N GLY A 81 9.42 -12.61 -19.15
CA GLY A 81 8.51 -13.33 -20.01
C GLY A 81 8.35 -14.82 -19.69
N GLU A 82 9.06 -15.34 -18.71
CA GLU A 82 8.94 -16.72 -18.24
C GLU A 82 8.04 -16.82 -17.01
N LEU A 83 7.22 -17.85 -16.95
CA LEU A 83 6.38 -18.15 -15.79
C LEU A 83 7.26 -18.72 -14.68
N VAL A 84 7.42 -17.99 -13.58
CA VAL A 84 8.24 -18.40 -12.42
C VAL A 84 7.42 -18.85 -11.22
N TYR A 85 6.10 -18.74 -11.29
CA TYR A 85 5.18 -19.10 -10.21
C TYR A 85 4.46 -20.41 -10.51
N THR A 86 4.44 -21.31 -9.52
CA THR A 86 3.60 -22.50 -9.55
C THR A 86 2.34 -22.23 -8.74
N ASP A 87 1.18 -22.26 -9.40
CA ASP A 87 -0.10 -21.99 -8.74
C ASP A 87 -0.44 -23.09 -7.72
N PRO A 88 -0.58 -22.78 -6.42
CA PRO A 88 -0.88 -23.78 -5.40
C PRO A 88 -2.27 -24.41 -5.59
N ALA A 89 -2.44 -25.64 -5.10
CA ALA A 89 -3.74 -26.27 -5.08
C ALA A 89 -4.74 -25.48 -4.22
N ILE A 90 -6.03 -25.65 -4.50
CA ILE A 90 -7.10 -24.88 -3.83
C ILE A 90 -7.08 -25.05 -2.29
N ARG A 91 -6.72 -26.23 -1.80
CA ARG A 91 -6.60 -26.49 -0.36
C ARG A 91 -5.43 -25.77 0.28
N GLU A 92 -4.33 -25.63 -0.43
CA GLU A 92 -3.16 -24.85 0.03
C GLU A 92 -3.50 -23.37 0.10
N LYS A 93 -4.26 -22.85 -0.88
CA LYS A 93 -4.78 -21.47 -0.85
C LYS A 93 -5.74 -21.23 0.31
N GLN A 94 -6.59 -22.22 0.64
CA GLN A 94 -7.49 -22.13 1.79
C GLN A 94 -6.70 -22.12 3.11
N ALA A 95 -5.73 -23.02 3.27
CA ALA A 95 -4.87 -23.06 4.45
C ALA A 95 -4.09 -21.73 4.63
N TYR A 96 -3.50 -21.23 3.55
CA TYR A 96 -2.84 -19.93 3.56
C TYR A 96 -3.77 -18.79 3.98
N CYS A 97 -5.02 -18.78 3.48
CA CYS A 97 -6.00 -17.79 3.86
C CYS A 97 -6.36 -17.87 5.35
N GLU A 98 -6.51 -19.09 5.89
CA GLU A 98 -6.78 -19.32 7.31
C GLU A 98 -5.59 -18.86 8.18
N GLU A 99 -4.36 -19.20 7.79
CA GLU A 99 -3.13 -18.76 8.47
C GLU A 99 -3.02 -17.24 8.51
N GLU A 100 -3.23 -16.58 7.38
CA GLU A 100 -3.18 -15.10 7.31
C GLU A 100 -4.30 -14.44 8.12
N PHE A 101 -5.50 -15.05 8.16
CA PHE A 101 -6.61 -14.55 8.96
C PHE A 101 -6.32 -14.64 10.46
N GLU A 102 -5.66 -15.69 10.91
CA GLU A 102 -5.24 -15.87 12.31
C GLU A 102 -4.20 -14.85 12.76
N THR A 103 -3.46 -14.24 11.83
CA THR A 103 -2.54 -13.16 12.16
C THR A 103 -3.23 -11.82 12.44
N LEU A 104 -4.52 -11.69 12.14
CA LEU A 104 -5.24 -10.45 12.40
C LEU A 104 -5.74 -10.40 13.85
N TYR A 105 -5.67 -9.21 14.47
CA TYR A 105 -6.21 -8.99 15.81
C TYR A 105 -7.71 -9.32 15.87
N PRO A 106 -8.19 -9.92 16.97
CA PRO A 106 -9.62 -10.23 17.15
C PRO A 106 -10.55 -9.02 16.99
N GLU A 107 -10.06 -7.82 17.32
CA GLU A 107 -10.79 -6.57 17.18
C GLU A 107 -11.04 -6.20 15.71
N VAL A 108 -10.14 -6.60 14.82
CA VAL A 108 -10.27 -6.39 13.36
C VAL A 108 -11.24 -7.39 12.74
N THR A 109 -11.21 -8.65 13.22
CA THR A 109 -11.96 -9.77 12.62
C THR A 109 -13.38 -9.93 13.17
N ARG A 110 -13.73 -9.26 14.27
CA ARG A 110 -15.07 -9.37 14.89
C ARG A 110 -16.16 -8.78 13.98
N ILE A 111 -17.33 -9.43 14.00
CA ILE A 111 -18.47 -9.06 13.14
C ILE A 111 -19.10 -7.73 13.55
N ARG A 112 -19.11 -7.41 14.86
CA ARG A 112 -19.74 -6.18 15.38
C ARG A 112 -18.70 -5.15 15.70
N MET A 113 -18.81 -3.96 15.11
CA MET A 113 -17.92 -2.83 15.32
C MET A 113 -16.43 -3.23 15.18
N PRO A 114 -16.03 -3.79 14.03
CA PRO A 114 -14.62 -4.14 13.81
C PRO A 114 -13.74 -2.89 13.91
N HIS A 115 -12.55 -3.06 14.42
CA HIS A 115 -11.54 -2.02 14.28
C HIS A 115 -11.07 -1.95 12.81
N GLU A 116 -10.72 -0.75 12.37
CA GLU A 116 -10.13 -0.56 11.06
C GLU A 116 -8.71 -1.14 11.05
N TYR A 117 -8.41 -1.96 10.02
CA TYR A 117 -7.06 -2.42 9.77
C TYR A 117 -6.31 -1.37 8.96
N TYR A 118 -5.12 -1.00 9.42
CA TYR A 118 -4.35 0.07 8.78
C TYR A 118 -3.69 -0.40 7.49
N VAL A 119 -4.00 0.32 6.39
CA VAL A 119 -3.29 0.21 5.10
C VAL A 119 -2.82 1.59 4.71
N ASP A 120 -1.53 1.81 4.82
CA ASP A 120 -0.92 3.13 4.71
C ASP A 120 -0.11 3.31 3.43
N LEU A 121 0.34 4.53 3.18
CA LEU A 121 1.23 4.88 2.07
C LEU A 121 2.56 5.38 2.64
N THR A 122 3.67 5.04 1.99
CA THR A 122 4.93 5.70 2.27
C THR A 122 4.85 7.21 1.95
N ASP A 123 5.67 8.00 2.60
CA ASP A 123 5.72 9.45 2.35
C ASP A 123 6.05 9.75 0.88
N LYS A 124 6.98 9.00 0.28
CA LYS A 124 7.36 9.15 -1.14
C LYS A 124 6.18 8.88 -2.09
N LEU A 125 5.40 7.81 -1.85
CA LEU A 125 4.20 7.52 -2.64
C LEU A 125 3.11 8.58 -2.41
N ARG A 126 2.98 9.08 -1.18
CA ARG A 126 2.02 10.12 -0.83
C ARG A 126 2.37 11.46 -1.51
N GLU A 127 3.63 11.84 -1.52
CA GLU A 127 4.15 13.01 -2.22
C GLU A 127 3.89 12.90 -3.73
N LEU A 128 4.28 11.78 -4.36
CA LEU A 128 4.01 11.54 -5.77
C LEU A 128 2.52 11.64 -6.12
N LYS A 129 1.66 11.05 -5.28
CA LYS A 129 0.20 11.16 -5.45
C LYS A 129 -0.28 12.60 -5.37
N SER A 130 0.21 13.35 -4.40
CA SER A 130 -0.16 14.76 -4.19
C SER A 130 0.30 15.65 -5.34
N GLU A 131 1.53 15.45 -5.83
CA GLU A 131 2.07 16.17 -6.99
C GLU A 131 1.26 15.90 -8.26
N LEU A 132 0.92 14.64 -8.53
CA LEU A 132 0.11 14.29 -9.70
C LEU A 132 -1.33 14.79 -9.60
N ILE A 133 -1.92 14.82 -8.40
CA ILE A 133 -3.24 15.44 -8.19
C ILE A 133 -3.15 16.95 -8.43
N ALA A 134 -2.12 17.63 -7.93
CA ALA A 134 -1.92 19.05 -8.15
C ALA A 134 -1.71 19.38 -9.64
N LEU A 135 -0.99 18.50 -10.36
CA LEU A 135 -0.71 18.69 -11.79
C LEU A 135 -1.94 18.43 -12.68
N HIS A 136 -2.76 17.41 -12.35
CA HIS A 136 -3.85 16.93 -13.21
C HIS A 136 -5.24 17.15 -12.61
N GLY A 137 -5.34 17.40 -11.33
CA GLY A 137 -6.59 17.65 -10.59
C GLY A 137 -7.14 19.07 -10.82
N GLY A 138 -6.98 19.59 -12.03
CA GLY A 138 -7.27 20.97 -12.41
C GLY A 138 -8.54 21.53 -11.78
N ASN A 139 -8.47 22.78 -11.38
CA ASN A 139 -9.60 23.59 -10.97
C ASN A 139 -10.76 23.40 -11.94
N ALA A 140 -12.00 23.42 -11.46
CA ALA A 140 -13.24 23.31 -12.21
C ALA A 140 -13.41 24.41 -13.32
N THR A 141 -12.39 25.15 -13.65
CA THR A 141 -12.32 26.23 -14.63
C THR A 141 -11.66 25.87 -15.97
N GLY A 142 -11.40 24.57 -16.23
CA GLY A 142 -11.09 24.10 -17.61
C GLY A 142 -9.75 24.48 -18.23
N GLU A 143 -8.85 25.17 -17.52
CA GLU A 143 -7.52 25.48 -18.03
C GLU A 143 -6.54 24.35 -17.75
N ARG A 144 -6.05 23.71 -18.82
CA ARG A 144 -4.97 22.71 -18.74
C ARG A 144 -3.64 23.44 -18.47
N PRO A 145 -2.88 23.06 -17.43
CA PRO A 145 -1.53 23.62 -17.26
C PRO A 145 -0.66 23.22 -18.46
N VAL A 146 -0.04 24.21 -19.09
CA VAL A 146 0.89 24.00 -20.21
C VAL A 146 2.19 23.42 -19.63
N MET A 147 2.50 22.18 -19.98
CA MET A 147 3.78 21.56 -19.63
C MET A 147 4.94 22.39 -20.23
N LYS A 148 5.76 22.98 -19.39
CA LYS A 148 7.07 23.47 -19.80
C LYS A 148 8.03 22.28 -19.82
N VAL A 149 8.25 21.73 -21.02
CA VAL A 149 9.35 20.77 -21.25
C VAL A 149 10.66 21.51 -21.00
N LYS A 150 11.37 21.18 -19.93
CA LYS A 150 12.76 21.61 -19.76
C LYS A 150 13.60 20.85 -20.81
N LYS A 151 14.25 21.61 -21.70
CA LYS A 151 15.30 21.11 -22.61
C LYS A 151 16.55 20.76 -21.82
#